data_0b817441bae5ad2066249d8e037b6e4e
#
_entry.id   0b817441bae5ad2066249d8e037b6e4e
#
_cell.length_a   1.000
_cell.length_b   1.000
_cell.length_c   1.000
_cell.angle_alpha   90.00
_cell.angle_beta   90.00
_cell.angle_gamma   90.00
#
_symmetry.space_group_name_H-M   'P 1'
#
loop_
_entity.id
_entity.type
_entity.pdbx_description
1 polymer ?
#
loop_
_entity_poly.entity_id
_entity_poly.type
_entity_poly.pdbx_seq_one_letter_code
_entity_poly.pdbx_strand_id
1 'polypeptide(L)'
;MNPREDEIIQISIIDGLGNVLINELVHPYWKKSWSEAARVNGITPDRVANAPYPHELIPKVKGIFAAADLLVAYNNQFDLNFLEQWGIQTTGKKQYDVMMAFAREYGEWNDFFCDYKWQKLGTAAAYYGYHFRAHDSLEDVRATLYIFEQMQHSNKRELFEDYFWEDSEDEFDEEEEW
;
A
#
# COMPACT_ATOMS: atom_id res chain seq x y z
N MET A 1 0.16 17.13 2.70
CA MET A 1 -1.29 17.12 2.42
C MET A 1 -2.04 16.84 3.72
N ASN A 2 -3.13 17.56 3.96
CA ASN A 2 -3.94 17.46 5.17
C ASN A 2 -5.37 17.08 4.74
N PRO A 3 -5.92 15.92 5.14
CA PRO A 3 -7.27 15.51 4.74
C PRO A 3 -8.38 16.53 5.06
N ARG A 4 -8.18 17.40 6.07
CA ARG A 4 -9.15 18.43 6.44
C ARG A 4 -9.16 19.66 5.54
N GLU A 5 -8.10 19.85 4.76
CA GLU A 5 -7.86 21.06 3.95
C GLU A 5 -7.66 20.74 2.46
N ASP A 6 -7.38 19.49 2.16
CA ASP A 6 -7.11 19.00 0.82
C ASP A 6 -8.20 18.02 0.36
N GLU A 7 -8.33 17.84 -0.95
CA GLU A 7 -9.29 16.94 -1.58
C GLU A 7 -8.58 15.90 -2.45
N ILE A 8 -9.23 14.76 -2.62
CA ILE A 8 -8.78 13.74 -3.56
C ILE A 8 -8.93 14.28 -4.99
N ILE A 9 -7.85 14.27 -5.77
CA ILE A 9 -7.82 14.65 -7.18
C ILE A 9 -7.55 13.47 -8.12
N GLN A 10 -7.19 12.33 -7.58
CA GLN A 10 -7.05 11.05 -8.28
C GLN A 10 -7.28 9.92 -7.29
N ILE A 11 -7.94 8.86 -7.73
CA ILE A 11 -8.13 7.63 -6.97
C ILE A 11 -7.84 6.42 -7.84
N SER A 12 -7.03 5.49 -7.32
CA SER A 12 -6.77 4.19 -7.95
C SER A 12 -6.94 3.09 -6.91
N ILE A 13 -7.70 2.06 -7.27
CA ILE A 13 -7.88 0.85 -6.46
C ILE A 13 -7.76 -0.34 -7.39
N ILE A 14 -6.99 -1.33 -6.99
CA ILE A 14 -6.88 -2.63 -7.64
C ILE A 14 -7.29 -3.73 -6.66
N ASP A 15 -7.62 -4.90 -7.17
CA ASP A 15 -7.80 -6.09 -6.34
C ASP A 15 -6.45 -6.82 -6.10
N GLY A 16 -6.48 -7.87 -5.28
CA GLY A 16 -5.31 -8.68 -4.98
C GLY A 16 -4.75 -9.50 -6.15
N LEU A 17 -5.39 -9.45 -7.32
CA LEU A 17 -4.92 -10.04 -8.57
C LEU A 17 -4.37 -8.98 -9.54
N GLY A 18 -4.35 -7.70 -9.13
CA GLY A 18 -3.89 -6.59 -9.96
C GLY A 18 -4.94 -6.05 -10.95
N ASN A 19 -6.20 -6.52 -10.91
CA ASN A 19 -7.27 -5.98 -11.74
C ASN A 19 -7.67 -4.59 -11.27
N VAL A 20 -7.79 -3.65 -12.20
CA VAL A 20 -8.17 -2.27 -11.90
C VAL A 20 -9.66 -2.20 -11.60
N LEU A 21 -10.02 -1.89 -10.36
CA LEU A 21 -11.39 -1.68 -9.92
C LEU A 21 -11.83 -0.23 -10.15
N ILE A 22 -10.94 0.73 -9.92
CA ILE A 22 -11.12 2.15 -10.23
C ILE A 22 -9.76 2.80 -10.50
N ASN A 23 -9.71 3.70 -11.47
CA ASN A 23 -8.56 4.57 -11.75
C ASN A 23 -9.10 5.83 -12.42
N GLU A 24 -9.41 6.84 -11.61
CA GLU A 24 -10.12 8.05 -12.05
C GLU A 24 -9.45 9.31 -11.50
N LEU A 25 -9.43 10.35 -12.33
CA LEU A 25 -9.26 11.72 -11.87
C LEU A 25 -10.54 12.17 -11.17
N VAL A 26 -10.43 13.12 -10.24
CA VAL A 26 -11.56 13.63 -9.45
C VAL A 26 -11.59 15.14 -9.51
N HIS A 27 -12.76 15.71 -9.81
CA HIS A 27 -12.99 17.16 -9.74
C HIS A 27 -13.23 17.57 -8.28
N PRO A 28 -12.33 18.33 -7.64
CA PRO A 28 -12.53 18.75 -6.26
C PRO A 28 -13.68 19.77 -6.14
N TYR A 29 -14.40 19.80 -5.00
CA TYR A 29 -15.50 20.72 -4.78
C TYR A 29 -15.04 22.17 -4.52
N TRP A 30 -14.03 22.33 -3.65
CA TRP A 30 -13.62 23.67 -3.20
C TRP A 30 -12.16 24.00 -3.47
N LYS A 31 -11.25 23.02 -3.50
CA LYS A 31 -9.83 23.29 -3.74
C LYS A 31 -9.59 23.73 -5.17
N LYS A 32 -9.10 24.95 -5.36
CA LYS A 32 -8.90 25.54 -6.71
C LYS A 32 -7.45 25.47 -7.17
N SER A 33 -6.50 25.23 -6.28
CA SER A 33 -5.07 25.20 -6.59
C SER A 33 -4.30 24.28 -5.65
N TRP A 34 -3.34 23.55 -6.21
CA TRP A 34 -2.45 22.61 -5.52
C TRP A 34 -1.10 22.51 -6.23
N SER A 35 -0.46 23.66 -6.46
CA SER A 35 0.76 23.79 -7.27
C SER A 35 1.92 22.90 -6.83
N GLU A 36 2.06 22.64 -5.51
CA GLU A 36 3.10 21.73 -4.97
C GLU A 36 2.80 20.29 -5.33
N ALA A 37 1.57 19.82 -5.12
CA ALA A 37 1.17 18.46 -5.50
C ALA A 37 1.24 18.28 -7.02
N ALA A 38 0.82 19.28 -7.81
CA ALA A 38 0.88 19.24 -9.27
C ALA A 38 2.32 19.11 -9.81
N ARG A 39 3.31 19.69 -9.11
CA ARG A 39 4.73 19.49 -9.47
C ARG A 39 5.18 18.03 -9.28
N VAL A 40 4.57 17.33 -8.35
CA VAL A 40 4.94 15.95 -8.00
C VAL A 40 4.20 14.95 -8.90
N ASN A 41 2.86 15.06 -8.99
CA ASN A 41 2.02 14.08 -9.68
C ASN A 41 1.57 14.50 -11.10
N GLY A 42 1.86 15.74 -11.51
CA GLY A 42 1.50 16.27 -12.82
C GLY A 42 0.00 16.54 -13.01
N ILE A 43 -0.82 16.45 -11.95
CA ILE A 43 -2.27 16.70 -12.03
C ILE A 43 -2.54 18.16 -11.73
N THR A 44 -2.81 18.93 -12.80
CA THR A 44 -3.18 20.35 -12.72
C THR A 44 -4.70 20.52 -12.62
N PRO A 45 -5.21 21.71 -12.20
CA PRO A 45 -6.65 22.00 -12.22
C PRO A 45 -7.32 21.74 -13.57
N ASP A 46 -6.64 22.07 -14.67
CA ASP A 46 -7.17 21.85 -16.03
C ASP A 46 -7.38 20.36 -16.34
N ARG A 47 -6.53 19.49 -15.82
CA ARG A 47 -6.65 18.03 -16.05
C ARG A 47 -7.87 17.43 -15.38
N VAL A 48 -8.33 18.00 -14.28
CA VAL A 48 -9.50 17.52 -13.54
C VAL A 48 -10.77 18.30 -13.85
N ALA A 49 -10.70 19.32 -14.71
CA ALA A 49 -11.82 20.22 -14.99
C ALA A 49 -13.09 19.50 -15.50
N ASN A 50 -12.91 18.38 -16.22
CA ASN A 50 -14.00 17.55 -16.74
C ASN A 50 -14.07 16.17 -16.05
N ALA A 51 -13.35 15.98 -14.96
CA ALA A 51 -13.40 14.74 -14.19
C ALA A 51 -14.70 14.65 -13.35
N PRO A 52 -15.15 13.45 -13.00
CA PRO A 52 -16.31 13.28 -12.14
C PRO A 52 -16.09 13.90 -10.76
N TYR A 53 -17.17 14.38 -10.17
CA TYR A 53 -17.16 14.84 -8.79
C TYR A 53 -17.14 13.67 -7.80
N PRO A 54 -16.70 13.87 -6.55
CA PRO A 54 -16.65 12.81 -5.54
C PRO A 54 -17.96 12.04 -5.40
N HIS A 55 -19.11 12.71 -5.41
CA HIS A 55 -20.42 12.06 -5.22
C HIS A 55 -20.77 11.05 -6.33
N GLU A 56 -20.19 11.17 -7.51
CA GLU A 56 -20.37 10.23 -8.62
C GLU A 56 -19.55 8.94 -8.42
N LEU A 57 -18.40 9.04 -7.74
CA LEU A 57 -17.48 7.92 -7.52
C LEU A 57 -17.73 7.19 -6.18
N ILE A 58 -18.21 7.90 -5.17
CA ILE A 58 -18.44 7.40 -3.82
C ILE A 58 -19.27 6.10 -3.79
N PRO A 59 -20.38 5.93 -4.55
CA PRO A 59 -21.13 4.68 -4.52
C PRO A 59 -20.30 3.47 -4.97
N LYS A 60 -19.48 3.64 -6.01
CA LYS A 60 -18.59 2.59 -6.53
C LYS A 60 -17.51 2.25 -5.49
N VAL A 61 -16.85 3.26 -4.91
CA VAL A 61 -15.82 3.08 -3.90
C VAL A 61 -16.40 2.38 -2.66
N LYS A 62 -17.60 2.77 -2.19
CA LYS A 62 -18.29 2.09 -1.09
C LYS A 62 -18.54 0.62 -1.38
N GLY A 63 -18.96 0.28 -2.61
CA GLY A 63 -19.16 -1.10 -3.03
C GLY A 63 -17.86 -1.93 -2.99
N ILE A 64 -16.75 -1.36 -3.48
CA ILE A 64 -15.43 -2.00 -3.43
C ILE A 64 -15.01 -2.25 -1.98
N PHE A 65 -15.09 -1.23 -1.13
CA PHE A 65 -14.72 -1.34 0.28
C PHE A 65 -15.62 -2.31 1.05
N ALA A 66 -16.92 -2.35 0.75
CA ALA A 66 -17.84 -3.30 1.38
C ALA A 66 -17.45 -4.76 1.07
N ALA A 67 -17.04 -5.03 -0.16
CA ALA A 67 -16.64 -6.37 -0.63
C ALA A 67 -15.24 -6.80 -0.18
N ALA A 68 -14.36 -5.86 0.20
CA ALA A 68 -13.00 -6.17 0.57
C ALA A 68 -12.91 -6.87 1.94
N ASP A 69 -12.12 -7.94 2.04
CA ASP A 69 -11.77 -8.61 3.29
C ASP A 69 -10.55 -7.98 3.98
N LEU A 70 -9.63 -7.45 3.17
CA LEU A 70 -8.38 -6.82 3.59
C LEU A 70 -8.14 -5.54 2.80
N LEU A 71 -7.78 -4.47 3.48
CA LEU A 71 -7.33 -3.22 2.88
C LEU A 71 -5.80 -3.16 2.97
N VAL A 72 -5.15 -3.00 1.83
CA VAL A 72 -3.69 -2.92 1.73
C VAL A 72 -3.32 -1.57 1.10
N ALA A 73 -2.45 -0.81 1.74
CA ALA A 73 -1.90 0.42 1.17
C ALA A 73 -0.46 0.68 1.64
N TYR A 74 0.20 1.61 0.99
CA TYR A 74 1.50 2.13 1.41
C TYR A 74 1.26 3.42 2.20
N ASN A 75 1.34 3.36 3.55
CA ASN A 75 0.88 4.39 4.48
C ASN A 75 -0.66 4.49 4.55
N ASN A 76 -1.28 3.43 5.06
CA ASN A 76 -2.74 3.30 5.19
C ASN A 76 -3.41 4.53 5.81
N GLN A 77 -2.84 5.08 6.86
CA GLN A 77 -3.43 6.21 7.58
C GLN A 77 -3.65 7.41 6.65
N PHE A 78 -2.74 7.65 5.72
CA PHE A 78 -2.86 8.74 4.77
C PHE A 78 -4.08 8.56 3.85
N ASP A 79 -4.17 7.42 3.17
CA ASP A 79 -5.22 7.17 2.19
C ASP A 79 -6.59 7.02 2.85
N LEU A 80 -6.67 6.28 3.95
CA LEU A 80 -7.93 6.04 4.64
C LEU A 80 -8.53 7.31 5.24
N ASN A 81 -7.70 8.22 5.78
CA ASN A 81 -8.17 9.51 6.28
C ASN A 81 -8.83 10.37 5.18
N PHE A 82 -8.34 10.31 3.93
CA PHE A 82 -8.99 10.97 2.81
C PHE A 82 -10.30 10.29 2.41
N LEU A 83 -10.35 8.97 2.43
CA LEU A 83 -11.57 8.22 2.10
C LEU A 83 -12.68 8.36 3.16
N GLU A 84 -12.31 8.53 4.41
CA GLU A 84 -13.26 8.85 5.48
C GLU A 84 -13.99 10.19 5.25
N GLN A 85 -13.34 11.17 4.61
CA GLN A 85 -13.99 12.41 4.18
C GLN A 85 -15.12 12.16 3.16
N TRP A 86 -15.03 11.08 2.40
CA TRP A 86 -16.07 10.64 1.48
C TRP A 86 -17.14 9.77 2.17
N GLY A 87 -17.05 9.58 3.49
CA GLY A 87 -17.92 8.70 4.24
C GLY A 87 -17.76 7.23 3.88
N ILE A 88 -16.52 6.85 3.45
CA ILE A 88 -16.13 5.46 3.26
C ILE A 88 -15.82 4.88 4.64
N GLN A 89 -16.49 3.80 5.00
CA GLN A 89 -16.31 3.16 6.29
C GLN A 89 -15.13 2.19 6.22
N THR A 90 -14.05 2.51 6.92
CA THR A 90 -12.82 1.71 6.98
C THR A 90 -12.69 0.95 8.30
N THR A 91 -13.40 1.41 9.33
CA THR A 91 -13.43 0.80 10.66
C THR A 91 -14.00 -0.63 10.63
N GLY A 92 -13.33 -1.55 11.30
CA GLY A 92 -13.74 -2.97 11.37
C GLY A 92 -13.25 -3.82 10.19
N LYS A 93 -12.58 -3.25 9.21
CA LYS A 93 -11.87 -3.97 8.14
C LYS A 93 -10.47 -4.35 8.61
N LYS A 94 -9.99 -5.52 8.17
CA LYS A 94 -8.58 -5.86 8.30
C LYS A 94 -7.76 -4.90 7.45
N GLN A 95 -6.63 -4.46 7.97
CA GLN A 95 -5.76 -3.50 7.30
C GLN A 95 -4.31 -4.00 7.34
N TYR A 96 -3.58 -3.79 6.26
CA TYR A 96 -2.16 -4.08 6.18
C TYR A 96 -1.42 -2.86 5.63
N ASP A 97 -0.58 -2.25 6.44
CA ASP A 97 0.27 -1.13 6.05
C ASP A 97 1.62 -1.66 5.57
N VAL A 98 1.83 -1.61 4.26
CA VAL A 98 3.06 -2.10 3.62
C VAL A 98 4.28 -1.28 4.02
N MET A 99 4.14 0.04 4.22
CA MET A 99 5.24 0.91 4.65
C MET A 99 5.73 0.53 6.05
N MET A 100 4.81 0.30 6.98
CA MET A 100 5.15 -0.06 8.36
C MET A 100 5.78 -1.45 8.45
N ALA A 101 5.24 -2.40 7.68
CA ALA A 101 5.78 -3.75 7.62
C ALA A 101 7.18 -3.77 6.97
N PHE A 102 7.35 -3.08 5.83
CA PHE A 102 8.63 -2.97 5.14
C PHE A 102 9.70 -2.25 5.96
N ALA A 103 9.33 -1.24 6.75
CA ALA A 103 10.29 -0.54 7.62
C ALA A 103 11.01 -1.50 8.57
N ARG A 104 10.30 -2.49 9.12
CA ARG A 104 10.87 -3.52 9.99
C ARG A 104 11.77 -4.49 9.23
N GLU A 105 11.39 -4.90 8.04
CA GLU A 105 12.20 -5.79 7.18
C GLU A 105 13.46 -5.09 6.69
N TYR A 106 13.36 -3.80 6.31
CA TYR A 106 14.49 -2.98 5.90
C TYR A 106 15.50 -2.74 7.03
N GLY A 107 15.03 -2.67 8.28
CA GLY A 107 15.85 -2.73 9.49
C GLY A 107 16.59 -1.43 9.86
N GLU A 108 16.33 -0.28 9.21
CA GLU A 108 16.96 1.00 9.58
C GLU A 108 16.32 1.56 10.86
N TRP A 109 17.01 1.43 11.99
CA TRP A 109 16.55 1.89 13.29
C TRP A 109 16.72 3.40 13.46
N ASN A 110 15.76 4.04 14.12
CA ASN A 110 15.80 5.44 14.49
C ASN A 110 15.76 5.59 16.03
N ASP A 111 16.90 5.94 16.62
CA ASP A 111 17.05 6.06 18.08
C ASP A 111 16.16 7.15 18.69
N PHE A 112 15.87 8.22 17.94
CA PHE A 112 15.05 9.33 18.42
C PHE A 112 13.59 8.94 18.60
N PHE A 113 13.03 8.14 17.67
CA PHE A 113 11.65 7.67 17.71
C PHE A 113 11.52 6.29 18.37
N CYS A 114 12.63 5.62 18.67
CA CYS A 114 12.67 4.24 19.16
C CYS A 114 11.82 3.29 18.28
N ASP A 115 11.91 3.45 16.96
CA ASP A 115 11.19 2.64 15.97
C ASP A 115 11.99 2.58 14.66
N TYR A 116 11.58 1.69 13.75
CA TYR A 116 12.17 1.59 12.42
C TYR A 116 11.77 2.76 11.54
N LYS A 117 12.73 3.26 10.77
CA LYS A 117 12.54 4.40 9.87
C LYS A 117 11.71 4.01 8.65
N TRP A 118 10.64 4.72 8.45
CA TRP A 118 9.78 4.55 7.28
C TRP A 118 10.54 4.84 5.98
N GLN A 119 10.40 3.95 5.02
CA GLN A 119 11.02 4.08 3.72
C GLN A 119 10.02 4.59 2.68
N LYS A 120 10.51 5.25 1.63
CA LYS A 120 9.66 5.67 0.51
C LYS A 120 9.23 4.45 -0.31
N LEU A 121 8.05 4.52 -0.95
CA LEU A 121 7.55 3.47 -1.85
C LEU A 121 8.58 3.08 -2.92
N GLY A 122 9.24 4.07 -3.54
CA GLY A 122 10.30 3.81 -4.52
C GLY A 122 11.51 3.07 -3.95
N THR A 123 11.87 3.30 -2.68
CA THR A 123 12.94 2.56 -2.00
C THR A 123 12.54 1.11 -1.78
N ALA A 124 11.31 0.87 -1.31
CA ALA A 124 10.79 -0.47 -1.08
C ALA A 124 10.63 -1.26 -2.38
N ALA A 125 10.14 -0.64 -3.44
CA ALA A 125 10.04 -1.25 -4.75
C ALA A 125 11.42 -1.64 -5.32
N ALA A 126 12.40 -0.73 -5.23
CA ALA A 126 13.76 -0.99 -5.70
C ALA A 126 14.46 -2.11 -4.89
N TYR A 127 14.18 -2.23 -3.60
CA TYR A 127 14.69 -3.31 -2.74
C TYR A 127 14.31 -4.69 -3.29
N TYR A 128 13.08 -4.83 -3.81
CA TYR A 128 12.62 -6.07 -4.45
C TYR A 128 12.82 -6.10 -5.97
N GLY A 129 13.57 -5.14 -6.54
CA GLY A 129 13.88 -5.10 -7.98
C GLY A 129 12.73 -4.61 -8.87
N TYR A 130 11.71 -3.96 -8.31
CA TYR A 130 10.60 -3.41 -9.07
C TYR A 130 10.83 -1.94 -9.41
N HIS A 131 10.73 -1.59 -10.70
CA HIS A 131 10.90 -0.23 -11.21
C HIS A 131 9.59 0.28 -11.81
N PHE A 132 9.15 1.46 -11.40
CA PHE A 132 7.91 2.07 -11.84
C PHE A 132 8.05 3.60 -11.89
N ARG A 133 7.08 4.27 -12.50
CA ARG A 133 7.00 5.72 -12.48
C ARG A 133 6.23 6.18 -11.23
N ALA A 134 6.95 6.59 -10.21
CA ALA A 134 6.38 7.11 -8.97
C ALA A 134 5.48 8.33 -9.23
N HIS A 135 4.49 8.50 -8.35
CA HIS A 135 3.49 9.58 -8.37
C HIS A 135 2.44 9.48 -9.49
N ASP A 136 2.33 8.34 -10.13
CA ASP A 136 1.15 7.91 -10.86
C ASP A 136 0.38 6.95 -9.94
N SER A 137 -0.82 7.34 -9.52
CA SER A 137 -1.57 6.60 -8.49
C SER A 137 -1.79 5.12 -8.85
N LEU A 138 -1.98 4.78 -10.13
CA LEU A 138 -2.14 3.39 -10.55
C LEU A 138 -0.82 2.62 -10.47
N GLU A 139 0.28 3.24 -10.84
CA GLU A 139 1.60 2.62 -10.73
C GLU A 139 2.02 2.47 -9.25
N ASP A 140 1.67 3.45 -8.40
CA ASP A 140 1.93 3.40 -6.96
C ASP A 140 1.19 2.21 -6.29
N VAL A 141 -0.09 1.98 -6.61
CA VAL A 141 -0.83 0.83 -6.03
C VAL A 141 -0.34 -0.51 -6.60
N ARG A 142 0.12 -0.57 -7.85
CA ARG A 142 0.75 -1.78 -8.42
C ARG A 142 2.08 -2.10 -7.75
N ALA A 143 2.91 -1.09 -7.52
CA ALA A 143 4.15 -1.25 -6.76
C ALA A 143 3.88 -1.72 -5.33
N THR A 144 2.84 -1.17 -4.69
CA THR A 144 2.41 -1.58 -3.34
C THR A 144 1.98 -3.04 -3.30
N LEU A 145 1.16 -3.49 -4.27
CA LEU A 145 0.76 -4.90 -4.39
C LEU A 145 1.97 -5.81 -4.57
N TYR A 146 2.89 -5.45 -5.48
CA TYR A 146 4.10 -6.23 -5.72
C TYR A 146 4.94 -6.39 -4.45
N ILE A 147 5.18 -5.30 -3.71
CA ILE A 147 5.93 -5.35 -2.45
C ILE A 147 5.22 -6.24 -1.44
N PHE A 148 3.90 -6.08 -1.28
CA PHE A 148 3.09 -6.91 -0.40
C PHE A 148 3.24 -8.41 -0.72
N GLU A 149 3.18 -8.79 -2.00
CA GLU A 149 3.36 -10.17 -2.45
C GLU A 149 4.76 -10.70 -2.14
N GLN A 150 5.82 -9.90 -2.38
CA GLN A 150 7.20 -10.31 -2.06
C GLN A 150 7.37 -10.57 -0.56
N MET A 151 6.86 -9.69 0.29
CA MET A 151 6.90 -9.85 1.75
C MET A 151 6.15 -11.11 2.21
N GLN A 152 4.98 -11.42 1.60
CA GLN A 152 4.25 -12.65 1.93
C GLN A 152 5.00 -13.91 1.50
N HIS A 153 5.76 -13.86 0.41
CA HIS A 153 6.59 -14.98 -0.05
C HIS A 153 7.83 -15.19 0.85
N SER A 154 8.48 -14.11 1.29
CA SER A 154 9.61 -14.18 2.22
C SER A 154 9.21 -14.79 3.55
N ASN A 155 8.11 -14.33 4.15
CA ASN A 155 7.58 -14.87 5.40
C ASN A 155 7.23 -16.36 5.31
N LYS A 156 6.70 -16.82 4.17
CA LYS A 156 6.44 -18.25 3.95
C LYS A 156 7.74 -19.07 3.86
N ARG A 157 8.76 -18.52 3.23
CA ARG A 157 10.05 -19.20 3.06
C ARG A 157 10.77 -19.38 4.40
N GLU A 158 10.79 -18.37 5.26
CA GLU A 158 11.32 -18.47 6.62
C GLU A 158 10.59 -19.56 7.42
N LEU A 159 9.25 -19.61 7.37
CA LEU A 159 8.48 -20.65 8.04
C LEU A 159 8.78 -22.07 7.51
N PHE A 160 9.10 -22.22 6.21
CA PHE A 160 9.47 -23.52 5.65
C PHE A 160 10.91 -23.91 5.99
N GLU A 161 11.84 -22.95 6.04
CA GLU A 161 13.23 -23.21 6.41
C GLU A 161 13.32 -23.63 7.90
N ASP A 162 12.60 -22.95 8.81
CA ASP A 162 12.53 -23.34 10.23
C ASP A 162 11.94 -24.74 10.43
N TYR A 163 10.94 -25.17 9.66
CA TYR A 163 10.36 -26.52 9.74
C TYR A 163 11.27 -27.62 9.19
N PHE A 164 12.14 -27.30 8.24
CA PHE A 164 13.03 -28.29 7.60
C PHE A 164 14.30 -28.60 8.41
N TRP A 165 14.69 -27.71 9.31
CA TRP A 165 15.89 -27.92 10.15
C TRP A 165 15.57 -28.63 11.48
N GLU A 166 14.33 -28.63 11.98
CA GLU A 166 13.95 -29.36 13.18
C GLU A 166 13.83 -30.87 12.93
N ASP A 167 13.56 -31.35 11.71
CA ASP A 167 13.45 -32.79 11.40
C ASP A 167 14.78 -33.46 11.02
N SER A 168 15.90 -32.72 10.95
CA SER A 168 17.19 -33.27 10.52
C SER A 168 18.18 -33.60 11.66
N GLU A 169 17.81 -33.35 12.92
CA GLU A 169 18.68 -33.65 14.08
C GLU A 169 18.43 -35.02 14.74
N ASP A 170 17.44 -35.82 14.31
CA ASP A 170 17.06 -37.07 14.98
C ASP A 170 17.47 -38.36 14.25
N GLU A 171 18.39 -38.36 13.29
CA GLU A 171 18.84 -39.58 12.62
C GLU A 171 20.36 -39.68 12.50
N PHE A 172 21.09 -39.68 13.62
CA PHE A 172 22.44 -40.27 13.69
C PHE A 172 22.79 -40.63 15.11
N ASP A 173 22.23 -41.72 15.58
CA ASP A 173 22.87 -42.57 16.60
C ASP A 173 22.43 -44.04 16.41
N GLU A 174 23.42 -44.89 16.49
CA GLU A 174 23.38 -46.36 16.55
C GLU A 174 23.65 -47.13 15.26
N GLU A 175 24.91 -47.52 15.16
CA GLU A 175 25.31 -48.91 14.93
C GLU A 175 26.83 -48.98 15.18
N GLU A 176 27.23 -49.38 16.38
CA GLU A 176 27.41 -50.76 16.91
C GLU A 176 28.50 -51.57 16.24
N GLU A 177 29.44 -51.80 17.10
CA GLU A 177 30.29 -52.97 17.30
C GLU A 177 29.68 -54.31 16.87
N TRP A 178 30.44 -55.07 16.12
CA TRP A 178 30.89 -56.48 16.41
C TRP A 178 32.03 -56.84 15.47
#